data_6784b0d73f71d31bfa1967daa398d761
#
_entry.id   6784b0d73f71d31bfa1967daa398d761
#
_cell.length_a   1.000
_cell.length_b   1.000
_cell.length_c   1.000
_cell.angle_alpha   90.00
_cell.angle_beta   90.00
_cell.angle_gamma   90.00
#
_symmetry.space_group_name_H-M   'P 1'
#
loop_
_entity.id
_entity.type
_entity.pdbx_description
1 polymer ?
#
loop_
_entity_poly.entity_id
_entity_poly.type
_entity_poly.pdbx_seq_one_letter_code
_entity_poly.pdbx_strand_id
1 'polypeptide(L)'
;LDEQCPHRTASLFYGRNEECGLRCPYHGWKFDVEGNCVDIPSEPGNDAFRAEVKLDAYPLIKVGDVLWTYMGDPATTPPEPEWEFATVTPEQTVSTKRLQECNWLQALEGGIDSSHVSFLHSQELERDPLFKGAKANSYNMGDMKPVFEVEPSVGGLYIGARRNAEEKYYWRVTQWVMPCFTMIPPRADHPQHGHFWVPIDDENTWTWTFSANPHRDFTPKEAEISGGAGGMWGPIDENYRPVQNRDNNYMLDRVAQKNDTFTGISGIPNQDAAVQESMGPIVDRNREYLGQSDSAIIAWRRRIIEM
;
A
#
# COMPACT_ATOMS: atom_id res chain seq x y z
N LEU A 1 3.43 -11.06 19.80
CA LEU A 1 3.42 -12.46 20.19
C LEU A 1 2.86 -13.31 19.07
N ASP A 2 3.33 -14.56 18.94
CA ASP A 2 2.72 -15.52 18.04
C ASP A 2 1.24 -15.72 18.39
N GLU A 3 0.43 -16.04 17.41
CA GLU A 3 -1.00 -16.19 17.61
C GLU A 3 -1.37 -17.45 18.39
N GLN A 4 -0.60 -18.52 18.23
CA GLN A 4 -0.96 -19.83 18.76
C GLN A 4 -0.40 -20.06 20.14
N CYS A 5 -1.27 -20.21 21.14
CA CYS A 5 -0.88 -20.60 22.48
C CYS A 5 -0.13 -21.95 22.46
N PRO A 6 1.11 -22.06 22.99
CA PRO A 6 1.93 -23.26 22.91
C PRO A 6 1.36 -24.45 23.69
N HIS A 7 0.35 -24.25 24.54
CA HIS A 7 -0.30 -25.35 25.25
C HIS A 7 -1.04 -26.29 24.28
N ARG A 8 -1.97 -25.76 23.49
CA ARG A 8 -2.83 -26.57 22.61
C ARG A 8 -3.29 -25.75 21.37
N THR A 9 -2.46 -24.86 20.89
CA THR A 9 -2.65 -24.07 19.67
C THR A 9 -3.94 -23.21 19.61
N ALA A 10 -4.56 -22.91 20.78
CA ALA A 10 -5.68 -21.99 20.80
C ALA A 10 -5.23 -20.57 20.40
N SER A 11 -6.00 -19.90 19.53
CA SER A 11 -5.68 -18.55 19.08
C SER A 11 -5.70 -17.54 20.23
N LEU A 12 -4.60 -16.83 20.41
CA LEU A 12 -4.46 -15.73 21.36
C LEU A 12 -5.11 -14.44 20.87
N PHE A 13 -5.65 -14.42 19.64
CA PHE A 13 -6.55 -13.36 19.21
C PHE A 13 -7.74 -13.18 20.16
N TYR A 14 -8.24 -14.27 20.72
CA TYR A 14 -9.29 -14.26 21.75
C TYR A 14 -8.77 -14.06 23.17
N GLY A 15 -7.46 -13.80 23.30
CA GLY A 15 -6.79 -13.64 24.60
C GLY A 15 -7.23 -12.38 25.33
N ARG A 16 -7.07 -12.40 26.66
CA ARG A 16 -7.29 -11.24 27.50
C ARG A 16 -6.00 -10.44 27.66
N ASN A 17 -6.03 -9.18 27.34
CA ASN A 17 -4.92 -8.27 27.62
C ASN A 17 -4.96 -7.90 29.11
N GLU A 18 -3.96 -8.32 29.86
CA GLU A 18 -3.86 -8.14 31.32
C GLU A 18 -2.44 -7.74 31.71
N GLU A 19 -2.27 -6.58 32.37
CA GLU A 19 -1.01 -6.21 33.05
C GLU A 19 0.25 -6.45 32.19
N CYS A 20 0.33 -5.84 31.04
CA CYS A 20 1.44 -5.99 30.10
C CYS A 20 1.67 -7.44 29.63
N GLY A 21 0.60 -8.23 29.50
CA GLY A 21 0.66 -9.59 29.01
C GLY A 21 -0.65 -10.05 28.38
N LEU A 22 -0.60 -11.20 27.73
CA LEU A 22 -1.73 -11.80 27.04
C LEU A 22 -2.09 -13.15 27.68
N ARG A 23 -3.33 -13.27 28.14
CA ARG A 23 -3.82 -14.51 28.77
C ARG A 23 -4.67 -15.31 27.80
N CYS A 24 -4.28 -16.56 27.57
CA CYS A 24 -5.06 -17.50 26.77
C CYS A 24 -6.41 -17.80 27.45
N PRO A 25 -7.56 -17.64 26.75
CA PRO A 25 -8.86 -17.84 27.36
C PRO A 25 -9.20 -19.32 27.59
N TYR A 26 -8.45 -20.24 26.97
CA TYR A 26 -8.76 -21.66 27.05
C TYR A 26 -8.37 -22.27 28.40
N HIS A 27 -7.12 -22.07 28.88
CA HIS A 27 -6.65 -22.63 30.14
C HIS A 27 -5.92 -21.62 31.04
N GLY A 28 -5.99 -20.31 30.69
CA GLY A 28 -5.48 -19.24 31.54
C GLY A 28 -3.96 -19.04 31.51
N TRP A 29 -3.22 -19.70 30.62
CA TRP A 29 -1.78 -19.49 30.52
C TRP A 29 -1.54 -18.03 30.11
N LYS A 30 -0.65 -17.33 30.81
CA LYS A 30 -0.35 -15.91 30.57
C LYS A 30 1.09 -15.74 30.11
N PHE A 31 1.27 -14.93 29.08
CA PHE A 31 2.56 -14.61 28.51
C PHE A 31 2.82 -13.10 28.64
N ASP A 32 4.05 -12.72 28.96
CA ASP A 32 4.51 -11.33 28.94
C ASP A 32 4.81 -10.86 27.49
N VAL A 33 5.26 -9.61 27.36
CA VAL A 33 5.56 -9.01 26.05
C VAL A 33 6.81 -9.60 25.39
N GLU A 34 7.69 -10.26 26.14
CA GLU A 34 8.85 -10.99 25.64
C GLU A 34 8.53 -12.47 25.32
N GLY A 35 7.29 -12.90 25.51
CA GLY A 35 6.83 -14.26 25.24
C GLY A 35 7.10 -15.26 26.35
N ASN A 36 7.60 -14.83 27.52
CA ASN A 36 7.79 -15.74 28.64
C ASN A 36 6.45 -16.11 29.27
N CYS A 37 6.26 -17.37 29.60
CA CYS A 37 5.08 -17.79 30.35
C CYS A 37 5.22 -17.36 31.83
N VAL A 38 4.35 -16.46 32.27
CA VAL A 38 4.39 -15.86 33.61
C VAL A 38 3.37 -16.48 34.57
N ASP A 39 2.35 -17.15 34.03
CA ASP A 39 1.32 -17.81 34.87
C ASP A 39 0.72 -19.04 34.18
N ILE A 40 0.61 -20.13 34.90
CA ILE A 40 -0.09 -21.37 34.51
C ILE A 40 -1.02 -21.79 35.67
N PRO A 41 -2.27 -21.31 35.70
CA PRO A 41 -3.16 -21.53 36.83
C PRO A 41 -3.48 -23.02 37.14
N SER A 42 -3.40 -23.86 36.11
CA SER A 42 -3.66 -25.31 36.24
C SER A 42 -2.47 -26.11 36.77
N GLU A 43 -1.27 -25.50 36.87
CA GLU A 43 -0.04 -26.14 37.32
C GLU A 43 0.64 -25.31 38.44
N PRO A 44 -0.06 -25.06 39.56
CA PRO A 44 0.49 -24.21 40.62
C PRO A 44 1.74 -24.82 41.24
N GLY A 45 2.80 -24.02 41.37
CA GLY A 45 4.07 -24.45 41.95
C GLY A 45 5.01 -25.21 41.00
N ASN A 46 4.67 -25.37 39.73
CA ASN A 46 5.54 -25.97 38.71
C ASN A 46 6.35 -24.89 37.95
N ASP A 47 7.21 -24.20 38.70
CA ASP A 47 8.01 -23.08 38.16
C ASP A 47 9.02 -23.53 37.10
N ALA A 48 9.54 -24.76 37.23
CA ALA A 48 10.47 -25.29 36.23
C ALA A 48 9.80 -25.51 34.90
N PHE A 49 8.61 -26.11 34.88
CA PHE A 49 7.82 -26.27 33.64
C PHE A 49 7.42 -24.92 33.03
N ARG A 50 6.95 -24.00 33.88
CA ARG A 50 6.58 -22.66 33.41
C ARG A 50 7.76 -21.94 32.73
N ALA A 51 8.98 -22.07 33.26
CA ALA A 51 10.18 -21.44 32.72
C ALA A 51 10.62 -22.01 31.35
N GLU A 52 10.23 -23.25 31.04
CA GLU A 52 10.50 -23.88 29.73
C GLU A 52 9.52 -23.45 28.65
N VAL A 53 8.33 -22.94 29.03
CA VAL A 53 7.28 -22.57 28.11
C VAL A 53 7.53 -21.15 27.59
N LYS A 54 7.70 -21.02 26.27
CA LYS A 54 7.87 -19.75 25.61
C LYS A 54 6.93 -19.63 24.41
N LEU A 55 6.61 -18.40 24.10
CA LEU A 55 5.87 -17.97 22.91
C LEU A 55 6.77 -17.04 22.12
N ASP A 56 6.82 -17.16 20.80
CA ASP A 56 7.60 -16.25 19.97
C ASP A 56 7.07 -14.82 20.09
N ALA A 57 7.98 -13.89 20.33
CA ALA A 57 7.69 -12.48 20.48
C ALA A 57 8.42 -11.67 19.40
N TYR A 58 7.72 -10.75 18.79
CA TYR A 58 8.23 -9.93 17.71
C TYR A 58 8.30 -8.47 18.16
N PRO A 59 9.42 -7.76 17.88
CA PRO A 59 9.52 -6.35 18.20
C PRO A 59 8.47 -5.56 17.40
N LEU A 60 7.87 -4.57 18.03
CA LEU A 60 6.85 -3.73 17.43
C LEU A 60 7.29 -2.26 17.49
N ILE A 61 7.26 -1.58 16.35
CA ILE A 61 7.52 -0.15 16.25
C ILE A 61 6.34 0.56 15.61
N LYS A 62 6.16 1.84 15.90
CA LYS A 62 5.15 2.69 15.25
C LYS A 62 5.85 3.67 14.32
N VAL A 63 5.58 3.56 13.03
CA VAL A 63 6.15 4.44 11.99
C VAL A 63 5.02 4.90 11.06
N GLY A 64 4.81 6.21 10.92
CA GLY A 64 3.76 6.77 10.05
C GLY A 64 2.35 6.33 10.42
N ASP A 65 2.03 6.26 11.73
CA ASP A 65 0.76 5.78 12.31
C ASP A 65 0.42 4.30 12.02
N VAL A 66 1.37 3.54 11.50
CA VAL A 66 1.26 2.10 11.28
C VAL A 66 2.17 1.35 12.25
N LEU A 67 1.69 0.23 12.75
CA LEU A 67 2.48 -0.69 13.56
C LEU A 67 3.24 -1.65 12.63
N TRP A 68 4.56 -1.70 12.81
CA TRP A 68 5.45 -2.54 12.04
C TRP A 68 6.08 -3.59 12.95
N THR A 69 6.24 -4.79 12.43
CA THR A 69 6.94 -5.85 13.12
C THR A 69 7.91 -6.56 12.18
N TYR A 70 9.07 -6.93 12.71
CA TYR A 70 10.02 -7.78 12.01
C TYR A 70 9.82 -9.23 12.45
N MET A 71 9.47 -10.10 11.51
CA MET A 71 9.18 -11.52 11.77
C MET A 71 10.33 -12.46 11.41
N GLY A 72 11.53 -11.92 11.19
CA GLY A 72 12.74 -12.70 10.96
C GLY A 72 13.51 -12.99 12.25
N ASP A 73 14.74 -13.50 12.09
CA ASP A 73 15.65 -13.75 13.21
C ASP A 73 15.96 -12.43 13.96
N PRO A 74 15.68 -12.33 15.26
CA PRO A 74 15.95 -11.13 16.05
C PRO A 74 17.40 -10.63 15.96
N ALA A 75 18.37 -11.53 15.73
CA ALA A 75 19.77 -11.17 15.55
C ALA A 75 20.04 -10.37 14.24
N THR A 76 19.11 -10.44 13.29
CA THR A 76 19.20 -9.76 12.00
C THR A 76 18.17 -8.65 11.84
N THR A 77 17.56 -8.19 12.95
CA THR A 77 16.58 -7.10 12.92
C THR A 77 17.17 -5.88 12.20
N PRO A 78 16.55 -5.39 11.11
CA PRO A 78 17.03 -4.22 10.40
C PRO A 78 16.86 -2.95 11.24
N PRO A 79 17.59 -1.88 10.92
CA PRO A 79 17.33 -0.59 11.55
C PRO A 79 15.91 -0.12 11.23
N GLU A 80 15.38 0.77 12.07
CA GLU A 80 14.09 1.40 11.85
C GLU A 80 14.07 2.10 10.47
N PRO A 81 13.02 1.90 9.65
CA PRO A 81 12.96 2.49 8.32
C PRO A 81 12.76 4.00 8.38
N GLU A 82 13.62 4.74 7.71
CA GLU A 82 13.57 6.21 7.61
C GLU A 82 12.72 6.64 6.39
N TRP A 83 11.42 6.35 6.43
CA TRP A 83 10.50 6.80 5.40
C TRP A 83 10.19 8.29 5.55
N GLU A 84 10.13 9.05 4.45
CA GLU A 84 9.86 10.49 4.49
C GLU A 84 8.53 10.80 5.20
N PHE A 85 7.48 10.02 4.94
CA PHE A 85 6.19 10.16 5.61
C PHE A 85 6.24 9.89 7.14
N ALA A 86 7.28 9.26 7.62
CA ALA A 86 7.48 8.94 9.03
C ALA A 86 8.32 9.99 9.77
N THR A 87 9.01 10.86 9.04
CA THR A 87 9.90 11.90 9.60
C THR A 87 9.23 13.27 9.73
N VAL A 88 8.00 13.38 9.28
CA VAL A 88 7.19 14.61 9.33
C VAL A 88 6.23 14.63 10.53
N THR A 89 5.62 15.78 10.83
CA THR A 89 4.66 15.89 11.94
C THR A 89 3.33 15.21 11.62
N PRO A 90 2.50 14.89 12.64
CA PRO A 90 1.18 14.32 12.41
C PRO A 90 0.26 15.17 11.53
N GLU A 91 0.46 16.49 11.52
CA GLU A 91 -0.30 17.44 10.71
C GLU A 91 0.13 17.43 9.23
N GLN A 92 1.25 16.79 8.95
CA GLN A 92 1.88 16.69 7.62
C GLN A 92 1.74 15.32 6.98
N THR A 93 1.13 14.36 7.66
CA THR A 93 1.01 12.99 7.16
C THR A 93 -0.32 12.37 7.46
N VAL A 94 -0.73 11.44 6.61
CA VAL A 94 -1.91 10.61 6.80
C VAL A 94 -1.64 9.22 6.20
N SER A 95 -2.06 8.18 6.94
CA SER A 95 -2.00 6.80 6.46
C SER A 95 -3.39 6.19 6.39
N THR A 96 -3.71 5.59 5.26
CA THR A 96 -4.99 4.90 5.05
C THR A 96 -4.76 3.54 4.40
N LYS A 97 -5.76 2.65 4.44
CA LYS A 97 -5.70 1.37 3.72
C LYS A 97 -7.04 1.01 3.12
N ARG A 98 -7.01 0.17 2.10
CA ARG A 98 -8.19 -0.49 1.54
C ARG A 98 -7.89 -1.92 1.12
N LEU A 99 -8.94 -2.72 1.00
CA LEU A 99 -8.88 -4.01 0.31
C LEU A 99 -8.86 -3.78 -1.21
N GLN A 100 -8.01 -4.55 -1.90
CA GLN A 100 -8.04 -4.71 -3.35
C GLN A 100 -8.11 -6.20 -3.68
N GLU A 101 -9.11 -6.59 -4.48
CA GLU A 101 -9.46 -7.99 -4.72
C GLU A 101 -8.74 -8.55 -5.95
N CYS A 102 -7.41 -8.44 -5.92
CA CYS A 102 -6.51 -9.05 -6.89
C CYS A 102 -5.09 -9.24 -6.33
N ASN A 103 -4.28 -9.99 -7.05
CA ASN A 103 -2.89 -10.24 -6.71
C ASN A 103 -2.07 -8.95 -6.63
N TRP A 104 -1.21 -8.84 -5.62
CA TRP A 104 -0.44 -7.65 -5.33
C TRP A 104 0.53 -7.23 -6.46
N LEU A 105 1.02 -8.19 -7.26
CA LEU A 105 1.92 -7.89 -8.38
C LEU A 105 1.20 -7.07 -9.46
N GLN A 106 -0.01 -7.48 -9.86
CA GLN A 106 -0.78 -6.74 -10.88
C GLN A 106 -1.25 -5.37 -10.37
N ALA A 107 -1.56 -5.27 -9.07
CA ALA A 107 -1.88 -4.00 -8.44
C ALA A 107 -0.68 -3.05 -8.42
N LEU A 108 0.50 -3.54 -8.00
CA LEU A 108 1.75 -2.79 -7.97
C LEU A 108 2.19 -2.31 -9.37
N GLU A 109 2.01 -3.13 -10.40
CA GLU A 109 2.36 -2.77 -11.78
C GLU A 109 1.66 -1.48 -12.21
N GLY A 110 0.40 -1.27 -11.82
CA GLY A 110 -0.26 0.03 -12.02
C GLY A 110 0.43 1.18 -11.29
N GLY A 111 0.97 0.93 -10.10
CA GLY A 111 1.71 1.94 -9.32
C GLY A 111 3.02 2.40 -9.95
N ILE A 112 3.64 1.61 -10.82
CA ILE A 112 4.89 1.94 -11.52
C ILE A 112 4.71 2.29 -13.00
N ASP A 113 3.52 2.07 -13.57
CA ASP A 113 3.22 2.45 -14.94
C ASP A 113 2.85 3.93 -15.05
N SER A 114 3.55 4.67 -15.88
CA SER A 114 3.22 6.07 -16.20
C SER A 114 2.45 6.23 -17.51
N SER A 115 2.29 5.18 -18.31
CA SER A 115 1.61 5.24 -19.61
C SER A 115 0.11 5.35 -19.46
N HIS A 116 -0.50 4.58 -18.55
CA HIS A 116 -1.96 4.56 -18.37
C HIS A 116 -2.55 5.90 -17.94
N VAL A 117 -1.75 6.74 -17.25
CA VAL A 117 -2.19 8.03 -16.71
C VAL A 117 -2.81 8.93 -17.79
N SER A 118 -2.28 8.89 -19.01
CA SER A 118 -2.74 9.70 -20.12
C SER A 118 -4.07 9.25 -20.72
N PHE A 119 -4.51 8.04 -20.41
CA PHE A 119 -5.79 7.46 -20.88
C PHE A 119 -6.74 7.26 -19.72
N LEU A 120 -6.42 6.36 -18.80
CA LEU A 120 -7.28 5.95 -17.70
C LEU A 120 -7.71 7.14 -16.83
N HIS A 121 -6.76 8.04 -16.51
CA HIS A 121 -7.00 9.19 -15.63
C HIS A 121 -7.15 10.52 -16.34
N SER A 122 -7.20 10.54 -17.68
CA SER A 122 -7.07 11.76 -18.50
C SER A 122 -7.88 12.96 -18.00
N GLN A 123 -9.18 12.81 -17.82
CA GLN A 123 -10.05 13.90 -17.36
C GLN A 123 -10.15 13.95 -15.83
N GLU A 124 -9.91 12.85 -15.15
CA GLU A 124 -10.03 12.78 -13.69
C GLU A 124 -8.93 13.58 -12.98
N LEU A 125 -7.74 13.71 -13.58
CA LEU A 125 -6.65 14.53 -13.04
C LEU A 125 -7.04 16.01 -12.81
N GLU A 126 -7.96 16.56 -13.60
CA GLU A 126 -8.46 17.93 -13.43
C GLU A 126 -9.72 18.02 -12.58
N ARG A 127 -10.32 16.88 -12.23
CA ARG A 127 -11.51 16.79 -11.37
C ARG A 127 -11.15 16.49 -9.93
N ASP A 128 -10.11 15.68 -9.75
CA ASP A 128 -9.65 15.26 -8.42
C ASP A 128 -9.03 16.47 -7.68
N PRO A 129 -9.56 16.84 -6.51
CA PRO A 129 -9.08 18.00 -5.75
C PRO A 129 -7.59 17.93 -5.35
N LEU A 130 -7.00 16.74 -5.24
CA LEU A 130 -5.59 16.55 -4.91
C LEU A 130 -4.66 16.82 -6.11
N PHE A 131 -5.19 16.83 -7.35
CA PHE A 131 -4.37 16.93 -8.55
C PHE A 131 -4.77 18.07 -9.48
N LYS A 132 -5.92 18.67 -9.23
CA LYS A 132 -6.47 19.75 -10.05
C LYS A 132 -5.51 20.93 -10.18
N GLY A 133 -5.29 21.38 -11.42
CA GLY A 133 -4.46 22.54 -11.71
C GLY A 133 -2.95 22.30 -11.66
N ALA A 134 -2.51 21.06 -11.42
CA ALA A 134 -1.09 20.74 -11.48
C ALA A 134 -0.59 20.84 -12.92
N LYS A 135 0.48 21.64 -13.16
CA LYS A 135 1.07 21.81 -14.50
C LYS A 135 1.48 20.47 -15.14
N ALA A 136 1.84 19.50 -14.32
CA ALA A 136 2.14 18.13 -14.73
C ALA A 136 1.01 17.45 -15.53
N ASN A 137 -0.25 17.79 -15.27
CA ASN A 137 -1.39 17.22 -15.97
C ASN A 137 -1.36 17.57 -17.46
N SER A 138 -1.03 18.82 -17.79
CA SER A 138 -0.94 19.25 -19.19
C SER A 138 0.16 18.50 -19.96
N TYR A 139 1.28 18.19 -19.33
CA TYR A 139 2.36 17.42 -19.94
C TYR A 139 1.98 15.94 -20.14
N ASN A 140 1.26 15.34 -19.19
CA ASN A 140 0.73 13.98 -19.33
C ASN A 140 -0.24 13.87 -20.51
N MET A 141 -1.04 14.90 -20.75
CA MET A 141 -2.01 14.94 -21.86
C MET A 141 -1.38 15.40 -23.17
N GLY A 142 -0.36 16.24 -23.13
CA GLY A 142 0.34 16.76 -24.31
C GLY A 142 1.22 15.73 -25.02
N ASP A 143 1.82 14.80 -24.28
CA ASP A 143 2.60 13.69 -24.81
C ASP A 143 2.18 12.37 -24.14
N MET A 144 1.35 11.61 -24.81
CA MET A 144 0.78 10.34 -24.33
C MET A 144 1.73 9.15 -24.54
N LYS A 145 2.94 9.37 -25.05
CA LYS A 145 3.91 8.31 -25.39
C LYS A 145 5.22 8.53 -24.61
N PRO A 146 5.23 8.32 -23.29
CA PRO A 146 6.44 8.48 -22.53
C PRO A 146 7.54 7.50 -23.01
N VAL A 147 8.77 7.99 -23.01
CA VAL A 147 9.96 7.14 -23.14
C VAL A 147 10.43 6.78 -21.74
N PHE A 148 10.59 5.48 -21.48
CA PHE A 148 11.03 4.99 -20.17
C PHE A 148 12.54 4.82 -20.11
N GLU A 149 13.10 5.25 -18.98
CA GLU A 149 14.46 4.97 -18.55
C GLU A 149 14.37 4.39 -17.13
N VAL A 150 15.03 3.23 -16.93
CA VAL A 150 14.96 2.51 -15.65
C VAL A 150 16.35 2.32 -15.11
N GLU A 151 16.59 2.85 -13.91
CA GLU A 151 17.87 2.79 -13.22
C GLU A 151 17.75 2.00 -11.90
N PRO A 152 18.68 1.08 -11.63
CA PRO A 152 18.72 0.38 -10.35
C PRO A 152 19.01 1.35 -9.20
N SER A 153 18.38 1.11 -8.05
CA SER A 153 18.75 1.71 -6.78
C SER A 153 19.20 0.62 -5.79
N VAL A 154 19.75 1.03 -4.65
CA VAL A 154 20.17 0.09 -3.59
C VAL A 154 18.98 -0.76 -3.10
N GLY A 155 17.79 -0.15 -2.99
CA GLY A 155 16.59 -0.81 -2.48
C GLY A 155 15.50 -1.07 -3.52
N GLY A 156 15.77 -0.89 -4.84
CA GLY A 156 14.72 -1.07 -5.85
C GLY A 156 15.07 -0.47 -7.21
N LEU A 157 14.16 0.34 -7.77
CA LEU A 157 14.31 0.96 -9.10
C LEU A 157 13.84 2.42 -9.07
N TYR A 158 14.54 3.27 -9.84
CA TYR A 158 14.03 4.55 -10.32
C TYR A 158 13.48 4.35 -11.73
N ILE A 159 12.23 4.74 -11.95
CA ILE A 159 11.52 4.57 -13.22
C ILE A 159 11.17 5.94 -13.75
N GLY A 160 11.98 6.45 -14.67
CA GLY A 160 11.78 7.72 -15.34
C GLY A 160 10.90 7.57 -16.58
N ALA A 161 9.80 8.31 -16.63
CA ALA A 161 8.93 8.44 -17.79
C ALA A 161 9.08 9.84 -18.36
N ARG A 162 9.80 9.95 -19.47
CA ARG A 162 10.10 11.21 -20.15
C ARG A 162 9.05 11.55 -21.19
N ARG A 163 8.54 12.76 -21.14
CA ARG A 163 7.61 13.35 -22.12
C ARG A 163 8.16 14.64 -22.71
N ASN A 164 7.77 14.96 -23.94
CA ASN A 164 8.05 16.26 -24.50
C ASN A 164 7.22 17.34 -23.81
N ALA A 165 7.84 18.46 -23.49
CA ALA A 165 7.24 19.58 -22.79
C ALA A 165 7.80 20.88 -23.36
N GLU A 166 7.14 21.44 -24.40
CA GLU A 166 7.60 22.63 -25.15
C GLU A 166 9.03 22.41 -25.71
N GLU A 167 10.00 23.21 -25.30
CA GLU A 167 11.40 23.07 -25.71
C GLU A 167 12.25 22.21 -24.73
N LYS A 168 11.60 21.54 -23.77
CA LYS A 168 12.23 20.77 -22.72
C LYS A 168 11.59 19.39 -22.61
N TYR A 169 12.02 18.64 -21.61
CA TYR A 169 11.42 17.38 -21.23
C TYR A 169 10.76 17.49 -19.86
N TYR A 170 9.61 16.87 -19.72
CA TYR A 170 8.98 16.60 -18.45
C TYR A 170 9.26 15.16 -18.02
N TRP A 171 9.80 14.99 -16.82
CA TRP A 171 10.09 13.70 -16.26
C TRP A 171 9.12 13.39 -15.12
N ARG A 172 8.55 12.21 -15.16
CA ARG A 172 7.90 11.59 -14.00
C ARG A 172 8.80 10.46 -13.53
N VAL A 173 9.33 10.59 -12.32
CA VAL A 173 10.17 9.55 -11.72
C VAL A 173 9.38 8.84 -10.63
N THR A 174 8.96 7.62 -10.93
CA THR A 174 8.34 6.71 -9.96
C THR A 174 9.46 5.94 -9.28
N GLN A 175 9.33 5.70 -7.98
CA GLN A 175 10.26 4.88 -7.24
C GLN A 175 9.55 3.58 -6.84
N TRP A 176 10.21 2.46 -7.10
CA TRP A 176 9.85 1.20 -6.47
C TRP A 176 10.90 0.83 -5.44
N VAL A 177 10.48 0.53 -4.21
CA VAL A 177 11.32 0.04 -3.12
C VAL A 177 10.84 -1.33 -2.70
N MET A 178 11.79 -2.24 -2.61
CA MET A 178 11.54 -3.66 -2.28
C MET A 178 10.83 -3.83 -0.94
N PRO A 179 9.94 -4.83 -0.81
CA PRO A 179 9.44 -5.65 -1.91
C PRO A 179 8.26 -5.00 -2.65
N CYS A 180 7.45 -4.19 -1.99
CA CYS A 180 6.11 -3.84 -2.45
C CYS A 180 5.74 -2.36 -2.29
N PHE A 181 6.70 -1.47 -2.13
CA PHE A 181 6.44 -0.03 -2.02
C PHE A 181 6.64 0.68 -3.35
N THR A 182 5.68 1.55 -3.71
CA THR A 182 5.80 2.46 -4.85
C THR A 182 5.52 3.88 -4.41
N MET A 183 6.34 4.84 -4.86
CA MET A 183 6.10 6.26 -4.65
C MET A 183 5.64 6.90 -5.96
N ILE A 184 4.46 7.52 -5.93
CA ILE A 184 3.95 8.29 -7.06
C ILE A 184 4.78 9.57 -7.20
N PRO A 185 5.18 9.96 -8.42
CA PRO A 185 5.97 11.17 -8.63
C PRO A 185 5.32 12.40 -8.02
N PRO A 186 6.02 13.14 -7.15
CA PRO A 186 5.47 14.33 -6.50
C PRO A 186 5.11 15.42 -7.52
N ARG A 187 4.15 16.27 -7.16
CA ARG A 187 3.64 17.34 -8.01
C ARG A 187 3.74 18.68 -7.31
N ALA A 188 4.90 19.33 -7.47
CA ALA A 188 5.17 20.63 -6.86
C ALA A 188 4.87 20.64 -5.36
N ASP A 189 3.93 21.48 -4.91
CA ASP A 189 3.53 21.68 -3.52
C ASP A 189 2.36 20.79 -3.05
N HIS A 190 1.88 19.89 -3.92
CA HIS A 190 0.87 18.90 -3.54
C HIS A 190 1.49 17.84 -2.62
N PRO A 191 0.68 17.21 -1.75
CA PRO A 191 1.13 16.07 -0.95
C PRO A 191 1.74 14.98 -1.82
N GLN A 192 2.78 14.35 -1.33
CA GLN A 192 3.39 13.16 -1.92
C GLN A 192 2.58 11.95 -1.50
N HIS A 193 2.50 10.94 -2.38
CA HIS A 193 1.79 9.70 -2.10
C HIS A 193 2.68 8.50 -2.40
N GLY A 194 2.64 7.53 -1.50
CA GLY A 194 3.26 6.23 -1.69
C GLY A 194 2.31 5.11 -1.29
N HIS A 195 2.50 3.94 -1.89
CA HIS A 195 1.64 2.77 -1.63
C HIS A 195 2.48 1.56 -1.26
N PHE A 196 2.09 0.86 -0.18
CA PHE A 196 2.50 -0.51 0.05
C PHE A 196 1.40 -1.46 -0.45
N TRP A 197 1.79 -2.37 -1.33
CA TRP A 197 0.93 -3.39 -1.93
C TRP A 197 1.16 -4.70 -1.17
N VAL A 198 0.53 -4.83 -0.01
CA VAL A 198 0.82 -5.92 0.94
C VAL A 198 -0.10 -7.11 0.65
N PRO A 199 0.43 -8.27 0.21
CA PRO A 199 -0.41 -9.43 -0.03
C PRO A 199 -1.09 -9.89 1.27
N ILE A 200 -2.39 -10.17 1.20
CA ILE A 200 -3.14 -10.89 2.23
C ILE A 200 -3.00 -12.39 1.94
N ASP A 201 -3.20 -12.73 0.68
CA ASP A 201 -3.05 -14.03 0.06
C ASP A 201 -2.72 -13.85 -1.43
N ASP A 202 -2.80 -14.92 -2.23
CA ASP A 202 -2.50 -14.86 -3.66
C ASP A 202 -3.51 -14.04 -4.49
N GLU A 203 -4.70 -13.80 -3.97
CA GLU A 203 -5.82 -13.18 -4.68
C GLU A 203 -6.27 -11.84 -4.11
N ASN A 204 -5.74 -11.45 -2.93
CA ASN A 204 -6.15 -10.25 -2.22
C ASN A 204 -4.95 -9.45 -1.69
N THR A 205 -5.09 -8.14 -1.73
CA THR A 205 -4.04 -7.18 -1.36
C THR A 205 -4.57 -6.11 -0.40
N TRP A 206 -3.84 -5.84 0.67
CA TRP A 206 -3.97 -4.57 1.39
C TRP A 206 -3.20 -3.49 0.63
N THR A 207 -3.89 -2.50 0.11
CA THR A 207 -3.26 -1.31 -0.43
C THR A 207 -3.21 -0.24 0.66
N TRP A 208 -2.03 -0.04 1.26
CA TRP A 208 -1.76 1.04 2.18
C TRP A 208 -1.34 2.28 1.42
N THR A 209 -1.88 3.43 1.77
CA THR A 209 -1.48 4.72 1.21
C THR A 209 -0.89 5.59 2.31
N PHE A 210 0.28 6.12 2.04
CA PHE A 210 0.95 7.11 2.87
C PHE A 210 0.99 8.42 2.09
N SER A 211 0.35 9.44 2.65
CA SER A 211 0.36 10.78 2.08
C SER A 211 1.13 11.70 3.01
N ALA A 212 2.07 12.48 2.50
CA ALA A 212 2.87 13.39 3.29
C ALA A 212 3.17 14.69 2.55
N ASN A 213 3.32 15.79 3.28
CA ASN A 213 3.88 17.03 2.76
C ASN A 213 5.02 17.49 3.68
N PRO A 214 6.29 17.26 3.29
CA PRO A 214 7.44 17.60 4.16
C PRO A 214 7.71 19.10 4.29
N HIS A 215 6.99 19.94 3.55
CA HIS A 215 7.25 21.38 3.49
C HIS A 215 6.23 22.22 4.26
N ARG A 216 5.06 21.67 4.53
CA ARG A 216 3.96 22.35 5.23
C ARG A 216 2.93 21.38 5.76
N ASP A 217 2.13 21.83 6.69
CA ASP A 217 0.94 21.11 7.16
C ASP A 217 -0.07 20.92 6.00
N PHE A 218 -0.87 19.88 6.10
CA PHE A 218 -2.00 19.71 5.19
C PHE A 218 -3.00 20.84 5.38
N THR A 219 -3.54 21.34 4.28
CA THR A 219 -4.74 22.17 4.34
C THR A 219 -5.91 21.33 4.87
N PRO A 220 -6.93 21.96 5.50
CA PRO A 220 -8.11 21.22 5.96
C PRO A 220 -8.75 20.35 4.87
N LYS A 221 -8.71 20.80 3.61
CA LYS A 221 -9.24 20.05 2.48
C LYS A 221 -8.38 18.84 2.11
N GLU A 222 -7.07 18.98 2.13
CA GLU A 222 -6.14 17.87 1.90
C GLU A 222 -6.25 16.82 3.01
N ALA A 223 -6.34 17.25 4.27
CA ALA A 223 -6.53 16.36 5.40
C ALA A 223 -7.87 15.61 5.32
N GLU A 224 -8.95 16.30 4.94
CA GLU A 224 -10.27 15.67 4.73
C GLU A 224 -10.22 14.61 3.63
N ILE A 225 -9.64 14.93 2.47
CA ILE A 225 -9.59 14.01 1.33
C ILE A 225 -8.62 12.86 1.58
N SER A 226 -7.43 13.14 2.14
CA SER A 226 -6.43 12.11 2.38
C SER A 226 -6.74 11.22 3.59
N GLY A 227 -7.42 11.75 4.61
CA GLY A 227 -7.69 11.09 5.89
C GLY A 227 -9.13 10.66 6.11
N GLY A 228 -10.06 10.97 5.19
CA GLY A 228 -11.44 10.49 5.26
C GLY A 228 -11.53 8.95 5.21
N ALA A 229 -12.70 8.39 5.46
CA ALA A 229 -12.89 6.94 5.40
C ALA A 229 -12.46 6.40 4.03
N GLY A 230 -11.35 5.67 3.99
CA GLY A 230 -10.68 5.23 2.77
C GLY A 230 -9.71 6.24 2.15
N GLY A 231 -9.62 7.46 2.68
CA GLY A 231 -8.72 8.50 2.20
C GLY A 231 -8.95 8.83 0.72
N MET A 232 -7.86 8.96 -0.03
CA MET A 232 -7.92 9.18 -1.47
C MET A 232 -8.66 8.08 -2.26
N TRP A 233 -8.91 6.95 -1.63
CA TRP A 233 -9.61 5.82 -2.23
C TRP A 233 -11.14 5.98 -2.24
N GLY A 234 -11.67 7.03 -1.64
CA GLY A 234 -13.09 7.21 -1.45
C GLY A 234 -13.67 6.33 -0.34
N PRO A 235 -15.00 6.28 -0.20
CA PRO A 235 -15.65 5.55 0.89
C PRO A 235 -15.36 4.05 0.87
N ILE A 236 -15.12 3.51 2.08
CA ILE A 236 -14.94 2.08 2.33
C ILE A 236 -15.96 1.60 3.37
N ASP A 237 -16.24 0.31 3.40
CA ASP A 237 -17.04 -0.33 4.44
C ASP A 237 -16.20 -0.69 5.69
N GLU A 238 -16.82 -1.34 6.66
CA GLU A 238 -16.19 -1.78 7.91
C GLU A 238 -15.08 -2.81 7.72
N ASN A 239 -15.04 -3.49 6.57
CA ASN A 239 -14.01 -4.45 6.16
C ASN A 239 -12.92 -3.82 5.28
N TYR A 240 -12.89 -2.51 5.18
CA TYR A 240 -12.00 -1.74 4.30
C TYR A 240 -12.21 -2.00 2.80
N ARG A 241 -13.32 -2.61 2.42
CA ARG A 241 -13.68 -2.82 1.02
C ARG A 241 -14.25 -1.53 0.44
N PRO A 242 -13.80 -1.06 -0.73
CA PRO A 242 -14.36 0.12 -1.37
C PRO A 242 -15.86 -0.03 -1.65
N VAL A 243 -16.62 1.05 -1.44
CA VAL A 243 -18.04 1.12 -1.81
C VAL A 243 -18.19 0.96 -3.32
N GLN A 244 -17.30 1.58 -4.11
CA GLN A 244 -17.17 1.30 -5.54
C GLN A 244 -16.29 0.07 -5.74
N ASN A 245 -16.87 -1.03 -6.18
CA ASN A 245 -16.19 -2.32 -6.31
C ASN A 245 -16.74 -3.14 -7.48
N ARG A 246 -16.23 -4.34 -7.70
CA ARG A 246 -16.63 -5.22 -8.81
C ARG A 246 -18.12 -5.59 -8.79
N ASP A 247 -18.76 -5.71 -7.61
CA ASP A 247 -20.14 -6.16 -7.49
C ASP A 247 -21.14 -5.12 -8.03
N ASN A 248 -20.76 -3.86 -8.03
CA ASN A 248 -21.53 -2.76 -8.61
C ASN A 248 -20.90 -2.15 -9.87
N ASN A 249 -19.99 -2.88 -10.52
CA ASN A 249 -19.24 -2.44 -11.69
C ASN A 249 -18.55 -1.07 -11.47
N TYR A 250 -18.03 -0.82 -10.26
CA TYR A 250 -17.38 0.42 -9.86
C TYR A 250 -18.24 1.67 -10.09
N MET A 251 -19.57 1.49 -10.01
CA MET A 251 -20.57 2.54 -10.31
C MET A 251 -20.35 3.20 -11.67
N LEU A 252 -19.93 2.43 -12.66
CA LEU A 252 -19.65 2.89 -14.02
C LEU A 252 -20.86 3.59 -14.65
N ASP A 253 -20.73 4.88 -14.98
CA ASP A 253 -21.71 5.67 -15.72
C ASP A 253 -21.36 5.68 -17.21
N ARG A 254 -22.15 4.98 -18.01
CA ARG A 254 -22.00 4.90 -19.47
C ARG A 254 -22.32 6.21 -20.18
N VAL A 255 -23.12 7.07 -19.59
CA VAL A 255 -23.43 8.40 -20.17
C VAL A 255 -22.24 9.32 -19.96
N ALA A 256 -21.69 9.36 -18.75
CA ALA A 256 -20.48 10.09 -18.44
C ALA A 256 -19.28 9.57 -19.28
N GLN A 257 -19.16 8.24 -19.42
CA GLN A 257 -18.12 7.63 -20.26
C GLN A 257 -18.17 8.12 -21.71
N LYS A 258 -19.37 8.27 -22.25
CA LYS A 258 -19.53 8.71 -23.63
C LYS A 258 -19.28 10.19 -23.84
N ASN A 259 -19.62 11.04 -22.85
CA ASN A 259 -19.71 12.49 -23.05
C ASN A 259 -18.69 13.29 -22.26
N ASP A 260 -18.22 12.79 -21.11
CA ASP A 260 -17.55 13.60 -20.10
C ASP A 260 -16.18 13.07 -19.64
N THR A 261 -16.05 11.74 -19.52
CA THR A 261 -14.83 11.11 -19.01
C THR A 261 -14.45 9.90 -19.84
N PHE A 262 -13.17 9.51 -19.80
CA PHE A 262 -12.69 8.36 -20.56
C PHE A 262 -13.26 7.03 -20.05
N THR A 263 -13.41 6.89 -18.75
CA THR A 263 -13.81 5.64 -18.11
C THR A 263 -15.27 5.57 -17.70
N GLY A 264 -15.90 6.70 -17.34
CA GLY A 264 -17.19 6.73 -16.65
C GLY A 264 -17.13 6.30 -15.18
N ILE A 265 -15.93 6.04 -14.66
CA ILE A 265 -15.69 5.69 -13.26
C ILE A 265 -15.10 6.91 -12.57
N SER A 266 -15.67 7.30 -11.45
CA SER A 266 -15.18 8.42 -10.65
C SER A 266 -14.09 7.98 -9.67
N GLY A 267 -13.08 8.83 -9.50
CA GLY A 267 -11.95 8.61 -8.58
C GLY A 267 -10.81 7.83 -9.23
N ILE A 268 -9.63 8.45 -9.25
CA ILE A 268 -8.40 7.89 -9.83
C ILE A 268 -8.13 6.45 -9.34
N PRO A 269 -8.11 6.18 -8.02
CA PRO A 269 -7.81 4.83 -7.53
C PRO A 269 -8.91 3.81 -7.84
N ASN A 270 -10.17 4.24 -8.00
CA ASN A 270 -11.25 3.33 -8.39
C ASN A 270 -11.14 2.92 -9.86
N GLN A 271 -10.63 3.82 -10.69
CA GLN A 271 -10.30 3.51 -12.09
C GLN A 271 -9.21 2.44 -12.17
N ASP A 272 -8.14 2.59 -11.37
CA ASP A 272 -7.07 1.59 -11.27
C ASP A 272 -7.59 0.23 -10.80
N ALA A 273 -8.35 0.23 -9.71
CA ALA A 273 -8.92 -0.99 -9.17
C ALA A 273 -9.81 -1.71 -10.20
N ALA A 274 -10.67 -0.94 -10.88
CA ALA A 274 -11.59 -1.51 -11.88
C ALA A 274 -10.84 -2.27 -12.98
N VAL A 275 -9.76 -1.70 -13.53
CA VAL A 275 -9.00 -2.37 -14.59
C VAL A 275 -8.12 -3.49 -14.05
N GLN A 276 -7.47 -3.30 -12.92
CA GLN A 276 -6.59 -4.30 -12.31
C GLN A 276 -7.37 -5.54 -11.83
N GLU A 277 -8.48 -5.36 -11.13
CA GLU A 277 -9.32 -6.46 -10.67
C GLU A 277 -10.07 -7.14 -11.83
N SER A 278 -10.31 -6.43 -12.96
CA SER A 278 -10.91 -7.02 -14.17
C SER A 278 -10.03 -8.06 -14.86
N MET A 279 -8.72 -8.06 -14.58
CA MET A 279 -7.79 -9.07 -15.10
C MET A 279 -7.99 -10.45 -14.43
N GLY A 280 -8.85 -10.52 -13.43
CA GLY A 280 -9.05 -11.68 -12.55
C GLY A 280 -8.22 -11.60 -11.27
N PRO A 281 -8.45 -12.49 -10.32
CA PRO A 281 -7.73 -12.48 -9.04
C PRO A 281 -6.21 -12.63 -9.26
N ILE A 282 -5.80 -13.52 -10.16
CA ILE A 282 -4.41 -13.70 -10.60
C ILE A 282 -4.40 -13.64 -12.13
N VAL A 283 -3.73 -12.64 -12.68
CA VAL A 283 -3.65 -12.45 -14.14
C VAL A 283 -2.89 -13.59 -14.83
N ASP A 284 -3.44 -14.12 -15.93
CA ASP A 284 -2.73 -15.10 -16.77
C ASP A 284 -1.71 -14.39 -17.69
N ARG A 285 -0.47 -14.37 -17.24
CA ARG A 285 0.63 -13.67 -17.92
C ARG A 285 1.03 -14.29 -19.28
N ASN A 286 0.57 -15.50 -19.59
CA ASN A 286 0.79 -16.09 -20.91
C ASN A 286 -0.10 -15.44 -21.99
N ARG A 287 -1.06 -14.65 -21.61
CA ARG A 287 -1.98 -13.94 -22.53
C ARG A 287 -1.60 -12.48 -22.73
N GLU A 288 -0.51 -12.02 -22.13
CA GLU A 288 -0.04 -10.65 -22.25
C GLU A 288 0.75 -10.42 -23.54
N TYR A 289 0.61 -9.24 -24.12
CA TYR A 289 1.43 -8.73 -25.21
C TYR A 289 2.08 -7.43 -24.76
N LEU A 290 3.34 -7.52 -24.34
CA LEU A 290 4.08 -6.36 -23.82
C LEU A 290 4.80 -5.63 -24.94
N GLY A 291 4.71 -4.30 -24.94
CA GLY A 291 5.34 -3.41 -25.90
C GLY A 291 6.43 -2.52 -25.28
N GLN A 292 6.84 -1.49 -26.01
CA GLN A 292 7.84 -0.53 -25.52
C GLN A 292 7.33 0.30 -24.35
N SER A 293 6.03 0.56 -24.28
CA SER A 293 5.39 1.23 -23.16
C SER A 293 5.50 0.47 -21.84
N ASP A 294 5.75 -0.84 -21.91
CA ASP A 294 5.85 -1.74 -20.76
C ASP A 294 7.30 -2.01 -20.34
N SER A 295 8.27 -1.28 -20.90
CA SER A 295 9.69 -1.51 -20.61
C SER A 295 10.03 -1.39 -19.11
N ALA A 296 9.35 -0.50 -18.39
CA ALA A 296 9.45 -0.38 -16.93
C ALA A 296 8.94 -1.62 -16.21
N ILE A 297 7.78 -2.14 -16.63
CA ILE A 297 7.18 -3.38 -16.09
C ILE A 297 8.10 -4.57 -16.33
N ILE A 298 8.65 -4.69 -17.55
CA ILE A 298 9.59 -5.77 -17.89
C ILE A 298 10.86 -5.70 -17.03
N ALA A 299 11.42 -4.50 -16.85
CA ALA A 299 12.60 -4.32 -16.01
C ALA A 299 12.33 -4.66 -14.54
N TRP A 300 11.17 -4.22 -14.02
CA TRP A 300 10.74 -4.53 -12.66
C TRP A 300 10.53 -6.03 -12.44
N ARG A 301 9.84 -6.72 -13.36
CA ARG A 301 9.63 -8.18 -13.29
C ARG A 301 10.95 -8.97 -13.30
N ARG A 302 11.91 -8.55 -14.09
CA ARG A 302 13.25 -9.14 -14.06
C ARG A 302 13.91 -8.94 -12.71
N ARG A 303 13.86 -7.71 -12.18
CA ARG A 303 14.50 -7.38 -10.92
C ARG A 303 13.91 -8.16 -9.74
N ILE A 304 12.61 -8.35 -9.67
CA ILE A 304 11.98 -9.10 -8.57
C ILE A 304 12.25 -10.61 -8.63
N ILE A 305 12.49 -11.15 -9.82
CA ILE A 305 12.86 -12.56 -10.00
C ILE A 305 14.33 -12.83 -9.64
N GLU A 306 15.19 -11.83 -9.81
CA GLU A 306 16.62 -11.92 -9.48
C GLU A 306 16.91 -11.84 -7.98
N MET A 307 15.92 -11.45 -7.18
CA MET A 307 16.01 -11.29 -5.73
C MET A 307 15.64 -12.55 -4.97
#